data_e3a407e6d401a0dc739cd2441085b05f
#
_entry.id   e3a407e6d401a0dc739cd2441085b05f
#
_cell.length_a   1.000
_cell.length_b   1.000
_cell.length_c   1.000
_cell.angle_alpha   90.00
_cell.angle_beta   90.00
_cell.angle_gamma   90.00
#
_symmetry.space_group_name_H-M   'P 1'
#
loop_
_entity.id
_entity.type
_entity.pdbx_description
1 polymer ?
#
loop_
_entity_poly.entity_id
_entity_poly.type
_entity_poly.pdbx_seq_one_letter_code
_entity_poly.pdbx_strand_id
1 'polypeptide(L)'
;MIDDTDDIDEIGDHTKEVYARFGLSFYYAQVLEHGIVNALVMLDLVPKRHDQARTVAKWEATFDSFMSEHFERTMGRLLHDLRSVTTVPDDLEALLRDALTRRNRLAHSFFRDHSENFISENGRNRMIAEVEECRVVFEAADDRLEQVIRPIRMKAGITDQMIGDMLARMKAKAENAG
;
A
#
# COMPACT_ATOMS: atom_id res chain seq x y z
N MET A 1 -34.41 -24.83 -24.53
CA MET A 1 -33.65 -25.42 -23.43
C MET A 1 -32.45 -24.49 -23.27
N ILE A 2 -32.58 -23.53 -22.38
CA ILE A 2 -31.48 -22.58 -22.05
C ILE A 2 -30.48 -23.41 -21.25
N ASP A 3 -29.25 -23.43 -21.66
CA ASP A 3 -28.17 -24.21 -21.01
C ASP A 3 -27.90 -23.60 -19.64
N ASP A 4 -28.37 -24.25 -18.57
CA ASP A 4 -28.26 -23.83 -17.17
C ASP A 4 -26.78 -23.80 -16.68
N THR A 5 -25.87 -24.33 -17.50
CA THR A 5 -24.41 -24.35 -17.21
C THR A 5 -23.71 -23.04 -17.55
N ASP A 6 -24.13 -22.37 -18.62
CA ASP A 6 -23.54 -21.06 -19.02
C ASP A 6 -23.83 -19.97 -17.96
N ASP A 7 -25.03 -19.94 -17.37
CA ASP A 7 -25.42 -18.99 -16.32
C ASP A 7 -24.62 -19.20 -15.03
N ILE A 8 -24.28 -20.45 -14.67
CA ILE A 8 -23.48 -20.75 -13.46
C ILE A 8 -22.03 -20.33 -13.66
N ASP A 9 -21.45 -20.50 -14.83
CA ASP A 9 -20.09 -20.10 -15.16
C ASP A 9 -19.98 -18.57 -15.21
N GLU A 10 -20.97 -17.87 -15.77
CA GLU A 10 -20.99 -16.41 -15.83
C GLU A 10 -21.11 -15.76 -14.44
N ILE A 11 -21.97 -16.30 -13.55
CA ILE A 11 -22.07 -15.89 -12.15
C ILE A 11 -20.75 -16.17 -11.41
N GLY A 12 -20.12 -17.32 -11.69
CA GLY A 12 -18.83 -17.70 -11.12
C GLY A 12 -17.73 -16.72 -11.51
N ASP A 13 -17.64 -16.32 -12.76
CA ASP A 13 -16.61 -15.40 -13.27
C ASP A 13 -16.81 -13.98 -12.75
N HIS A 14 -18.04 -13.49 -12.67
CA HIS A 14 -18.32 -12.19 -12.06
C HIS A 14 -18.00 -12.15 -10.56
N THR A 15 -18.20 -13.27 -9.86
CA THR A 15 -17.81 -13.42 -8.45
C THR A 15 -16.28 -13.39 -8.29
N LYS A 16 -15.55 -14.07 -9.18
CA LYS A 16 -14.07 -14.03 -9.23
C LYS A 16 -13.56 -12.61 -9.49
N GLU A 17 -14.25 -11.84 -10.36
CA GLU A 17 -13.90 -10.44 -10.61
C GLU A 17 -14.02 -9.58 -9.36
N VAL A 18 -15.08 -9.74 -8.54
CA VAL A 18 -15.19 -9.04 -7.24
C VAL A 18 -13.98 -9.33 -6.36
N TYR A 19 -13.61 -10.62 -6.22
CA TYR A 19 -12.43 -10.98 -5.41
C TYR A 19 -11.13 -10.45 -5.99
N ALA A 20 -10.96 -10.47 -7.31
CA ALA A 20 -9.76 -9.96 -7.98
C ALA A 20 -9.62 -8.45 -7.76
N ARG A 21 -10.69 -7.68 -7.94
CA ARG A 21 -10.68 -6.23 -7.71
C ARG A 21 -10.49 -5.86 -6.23
N PHE A 22 -11.15 -6.60 -5.33
CA PHE A 22 -10.93 -6.45 -3.90
C PHE A 22 -9.46 -6.71 -3.53
N GLY A 23 -8.88 -7.82 -4.00
CA GLY A 23 -7.49 -8.17 -3.75
C GLY A 23 -6.52 -7.12 -4.27
N LEU A 24 -6.76 -6.60 -5.48
CA LEU A 24 -5.97 -5.53 -6.08
C LEU A 24 -6.04 -4.23 -5.25
N SER A 25 -7.25 -3.82 -4.86
CA SER A 25 -7.43 -2.61 -4.03
C SER A 25 -6.73 -2.76 -2.68
N PHE A 26 -6.84 -3.93 -2.04
CA PHE A 26 -6.17 -4.20 -0.76
C PHE A 26 -4.65 -4.24 -0.89
N TYR A 27 -4.12 -4.73 -2.03
CA TYR A 27 -2.70 -4.66 -2.35
C TYR A 27 -2.20 -3.21 -2.40
N TYR A 28 -2.93 -2.30 -3.04
CA TYR A 28 -2.56 -0.88 -3.07
C TYR A 28 -2.61 -0.21 -1.69
N ALA A 29 -3.52 -0.64 -0.81
CA ALA A 29 -3.48 -0.22 0.59
C ALA A 29 -2.18 -0.64 1.29
N GLN A 30 -1.68 -1.87 1.03
CA GLN A 30 -0.38 -2.33 1.55
C GLN A 30 0.80 -1.60 0.91
N VAL A 31 0.74 -1.26 -0.39
CA VAL A 31 1.76 -0.41 -1.03
C VAL A 31 1.87 0.93 -0.32
N LEU A 32 0.75 1.58 -0.03
CA LEU A 32 0.73 2.83 0.74
C LEU A 32 1.29 2.64 2.16
N GLU A 33 0.95 1.56 2.88
CA GLU A 33 1.53 1.25 4.20
C GLU A 33 3.06 1.13 4.11
N HIS A 34 3.60 0.46 3.08
CA HIS A 34 5.04 0.39 2.81
C HIS A 34 5.64 1.76 2.48
N GLY A 35 4.93 2.58 1.69
CA GLY A 35 5.32 3.97 1.39
C GLY A 35 5.49 4.80 2.67
N ILE A 36 4.56 4.66 3.64
CA ILE A 36 4.64 5.35 4.93
C ILE A 36 5.85 4.87 5.76
N VAL A 37 6.13 3.55 5.77
CA VAL A 37 7.33 3.03 6.46
C VAL A 37 8.60 3.55 5.81
N ASN A 38 8.68 3.60 4.49
CA ASN A 38 9.82 4.18 3.76
C ASN A 38 9.99 5.68 4.07
N ALA A 39 8.88 6.42 4.20
CA ALA A 39 8.92 7.82 4.62
C ALA A 39 9.50 7.97 6.04
N LEU A 40 9.11 7.10 6.97
CA LEU A 40 9.65 7.08 8.34
C LEU A 40 11.15 6.74 8.36
N VAL A 41 11.62 5.84 7.47
CA VAL A 41 13.06 5.62 7.29
C VAL A 41 13.79 6.93 6.95
N MET A 42 13.26 7.69 5.99
CA MET A 42 13.89 8.95 5.54
C MET A 42 13.79 10.07 6.57
N LEU A 43 12.71 10.14 7.33
CA LEU A 43 12.41 11.25 8.25
C LEU A 43 12.89 11.00 9.68
N ASP A 44 12.97 9.76 10.11
CA ASP A 44 13.29 9.36 11.47
C ASP A 44 14.60 8.57 11.58
N LEU A 45 14.72 7.45 10.86
CA LEU A 45 15.86 6.54 10.98
C LEU A 45 17.15 7.19 10.45
N VAL A 46 17.14 7.67 9.21
CA VAL A 46 18.34 8.23 8.56
C VAL A 46 18.90 9.43 9.34
N PRO A 47 18.11 10.46 9.72
CA PRO A 47 18.64 11.60 10.46
C PRO A 47 19.18 11.27 11.85
N LYS A 48 18.57 10.29 12.54
CA LYS A 48 18.93 9.99 13.93
C LYS A 48 20.07 9.00 14.08
N ARG A 49 20.25 8.09 13.12
CA ARG A 49 21.12 6.92 13.29
C ARG A 49 22.18 6.74 12.21
N HIS A 50 22.17 7.54 11.14
CA HIS A 50 23.16 7.43 10.07
C HIS A 50 24.59 7.53 10.60
N ASP A 51 24.87 8.51 11.45
CA ASP A 51 26.22 8.75 11.99
C ASP A 51 26.64 7.73 13.08
N GLN A 52 25.69 6.97 13.62
CA GLN A 52 25.94 5.97 14.67
C GLN A 52 26.33 4.60 14.09
N ALA A 53 26.00 4.34 12.83
CA ALA A 53 26.31 3.09 12.13
C ALA A 53 27.73 3.15 11.54
N ARG A 54 28.73 2.78 12.35
CA ARG A 54 30.17 2.80 11.95
C ARG A 54 30.52 1.74 10.90
N THR A 55 29.65 0.80 10.59
CA THR A 55 29.86 -0.26 9.60
C THR A 55 28.57 -0.53 8.83
N VAL A 56 28.69 -1.02 7.57
CA VAL A 56 27.56 -1.42 6.72
C VAL A 56 26.69 -2.46 7.44
N ALA A 57 27.29 -3.51 8.01
CA ALA A 57 26.56 -4.58 8.70
C ALA A 57 25.73 -4.05 9.90
N LYS A 58 26.26 -3.04 10.64
CA LYS A 58 25.52 -2.41 11.74
C LYS A 58 24.36 -1.57 11.22
N TRP A 59 24.55 -0.89 10.08
CA TRP A 59 23.47 -0.16 9.43
C TRP A 59 22.37 -1.09 8.95
N GLU A 60 22.71 -2.17 8.23
CA GLU A 60 21.76 -3.18 7.77
C GLU A 60 20.94 -3.76 8.93
N ALA A 61 21.57 -4.19 10.01
CA ALA A 61 20.88 -4.71 11.19
C ALA A 61 19.93 -3.66 11.83
N THR A 62 20.33 -2.38 11.85
CA THR A 62 19.50 -1.30 12.38
C THR A 62 18.31 -1.02 11.47
N PHE A 63 18.51 -1.04 10.15
CA PHE A 63 17.49 -0.86 9.13
C PHE A 63 16.47 -2.01 9.18
N ASP A 64 16.94 -3.26 9.19
CA ASP A 64 16.09 -4.45 9.26
C ASP A 64 15.23 -4.47 10.52
N SER A 65 15.82 -4.11 11.68
CA SER A 65 15.07 -3.99 12.94
C SER A 65 14.00 -2.91 12.87
N PHE A 66 14.31 -1.75 12.29
CA PHE A 66 13.36 -0.66 12.12
C PHE A 66 12.20 -1.06 11.20
N MET A 67 12.50 -1.67 10.05
CA MET A 67 11.51 -2.15 9.09
C MET A 67 10.59 -3.19 9.73
N SER A 68 11.15 -4.22 10.38
CA SER A 68 10.37 -5.27 11.06
C SER A 68 9.43 -4.68 12.09
N GLU A 69 9.90 -3.79 12.96
CA GLU A 69 9.08 -3.14 13.99
C GLU A 69 7.92 -2.35 13.38
N HIS A 70 8.15 -1.62 12.27
CA HIS A 70 7.13 -0.78 11.67
C HIS A 70 6.13 -1.57 10.84
N PHE A 71 6.55 -2.68 10.19
CA PHE A 71 5.62 -3.56 9.46
C PHE A 71 4.66 -4.34 10.36
N GLU A 72 4.95 -4.48 11.65
CA GLU A 72 4.03 -5.05 12.64
C GLU A 72 2.94 -4.04 13.08
N ARG A 73 3.09 -2.76 12.76
CA ARG A 73 2.17 -1.69 13.15
C ARG A 73 0.97 -1.60 12.22
N THR A 74 -0.17 -1.20 12.77
CA THR A 74 -1.34 -0.85 11.95
C THR A 74 -1.10 0.44 11.18
N MET A 75 -1.77 0.62 10.04
CA MET A 75 -1.71 1.87 9.27
C MET A 75 -2.00 3.12 10.13
N GLY A 76 -2.98 3.05 11.04
CA GLY A 76 -3.29 4.16 11.95
C GLY A 76 -2.11 4.53 12.86
N ARG A 77 -1.35 3.53 13.33
CA ARG A 77 -0.15 3.77 14.13
C ARG A 77 0.98 4.37 13.28
N LEU A 78 1.20 3.86 12.06
CA LEU A 78 2.18 4.41 11.13
C LEU A 78 1.90 5.89 10.81
N LEU A 79 0.63 6.26 10.60
CA LEU A 79 0.25 7.67 10.39
C LEU A 79 0.49 8.54 11.64
N HIS A 80 0.26 8.01 12.84
CA HIS A 80 0.59 8.70 14.08
C HIS A 80 2.10 8.97 14.16
N ASP A 81 2.92 7.96 13.85
CA ASP A 81 4.37 8.07 13.88
C ASP A 81 4.88 9.06 12.83
N LEU A 82 4.31 9.04 11.60
CA LEU A 82 4.63 10.03 10.55
C LEU A 82 4.39 11.47 11.02
N ARG A 83 3.24 11.74 11.64
CA ARG A 83 2.90 13.06 12.20
C ARG A 83 3.83 13.49 13.34
N SER A 84 4.44 12.55 14.04
CA SER A 84 5.37 12.86 15.13
C SER A 84 6.75 13.32 14.64
N VAL A 85 7.12 12.99 13.40
CA VAL A 85 8.45 13.26 12.84
C VAL A 85 8.44 14.33 11.76
N THR A 86 7.27 14.72 11.23
CA THR A 86 7.14 15.78 10.23
C THR A 86 5.79 16.46 10.26
N THR A 87 5.75 17.70 9.74
CA THR A 87 4.46 18.35 9.43
C THR A 87 3.97 17.81 8.09
N VAL A 88 2.84 17.08 8.11
CA VAL A 88 2.19 16.56 6.92
C VAL A 88 1.39 17.67 6.25
N PRO A 89 1.54 17.94 4.94
CA PRO A 89 0.72 18.91 4.23
C PRO A 89 -0.78 18.57 4.30
N ASP A 90 -1.65 19.58 4.38
CA ASP A 90 -3.09 19.39 4.60
C ASP A 90 -3.77 18.51 3.54
N ASP A 91 -3.36 18.65 2.28
CA ASP A 91 -3.86 17.84 1.16
C ASP A 91 -3.46 16.37 1.29
N LEU A 92 -2.21 16.09 1.68
CA LEU A 92 -1.75 14.72 1.97
C LEU A 92 -2.43 14.16 3.22
N GLU A 93 -2.59 14.96 4.26
CA GLU A 93 -3.28 14.55 5.50
C GLU A 93 -4.73 14.12 5.22
N ALA A 94 -5.44 14.84 4.34
CA ALA A 94 -6.79 14.49 3.92
C ALA A 94 -6.84 13.14 3.18
N LEU A 95 -5.90 12.91 2.23
CA LEU A 95 -5.79 11.65 1.49
C LEU A 95 -5.46 10.48 2.44
N LEU A 96 -4.52 10.65 3.35
CA LEU A 96 -4.12 9.59 4.29
C LEU A 96 -5.26 9.22 5.27
N ARG A 97 -6.09 10.18 5.68
CA ARG A 97 -7.28 9.91 6.52
C ARG A 97 -8.35 9.13 5.76
N ASP A 98 -8.63 9.52 4.51
CA ASP A 98 -9.58 8.80 3.66
C ASP A 98 -9.07 7.38 3.38
N ALA A 99 -7.79 7.23 3.02
CA ALA A 99 -7.16 5.93 2.80
C ALA A 99 -7.26 5.02 4.04
N LEU A 100 -6.98 5.54 5.24
CA LEU A 100 -7.11 4.77 6.49
C LEU A 100 -8.56 4.29 6.71
N THR A 101 -9.54 5.16 6.47
CA THR A 101 -10.96 4.83 6.62
C THR A 101 -11.37 3.72 5.67
N ARG A 102 -11.01 3.84 4.38
CA ARG A 102 -11.29 2.85 3.33
C ARG A 102 -10.58 1.53 3.59
N ARG A 103 -9.30 1.57 3.94
CA ARG A 103 -8.52 0.37 4.28
C ARG A 103 -9.15 -0.41 5.44
N ASN A 104 -9.56 0.28 6.51
CA ASN A 104 -10.19 -0.37 7.66
C ASN A 104 -11.55 -0.96 7.28
N ARG A 105 -12.33 -0.28 6.43
CA ARG A 105 -13.58 -0.82 5.90
C ARG A 105 -13.34 -2.08 5.07
N LEU A 106 -12.40 -2.06 4.14
CA LEU A 106 -12.04 -3.24 3.35
C LEU A 106 -11.62 -4.41 4.25
N ALA A 107 -10.78 -4.16 5.26
CA ALA A 107 -10.24 -5.21 6.12
C ALA A 107 -11.29 -5.85 7.05
N HIS A 108 -12.29 -5.09 7.51
CA HIS A 108 -13.11 -5.51 8.64
C HIS A 108 -14.60 -5.68 8.33
N SER A 109 -15.13 -5.01 7.32
CA SER A 109 -16.58 -4.99 7.13
C SER A 109 -17.08 -5.16 5.70
N PHE A 110 -16.25 -4.98 4.67
CA PHE A 110 -16.67 -4.89 3.28
C PHE A 110 -17.63 -6.00 2.85
N PHE A 111 -17.26 -7.26 2.97
CA PHE A 111 -18.11 -8.37 2.55
C PHE A 111 -19.35 -8.55 3.42
N ARG A 112 -19.27 -8.23 4.71
CA ARG A 112 -20.44 -8.26 5.60
C ARG A 112 -21.44 -7.18 5.19
N ASP A 113 -20.98 -5.98 4.91
CA ASP A 113 -21.83 -4.84 4.54
C ASP A 113 -22.44 -5.03 3.14
N HIS A 114 -21.82 -5.85 2.30
CA HIS A 114 -22.25 -6.18 0.95
C HIS A 114 -22.88 -7.57 0.80
N SER A 115 -23.28 -8.25 1.90
CA SER A 115 -23.81 -9.60 1.84
C SER A 115 -25.01 -9.77 0.89
N GLU A 116 -25.92 -8.80 0.84
CA GLU A 116 -27.06 -8.79 -0.09
C GLU A 116 -26.63 -8.40 -1.51
N ASN A 117 -25.71 -7.46 -1.66
CA ASN A 117 -25.19 -7.04 -2.96
C ASN A 117 -24.47 -8.17 -3.69
N PHE A 118 -23.80 -9.05 -2.94
CA PHE A 118 -23.04 -10.15 -3.50
C PHE A 118 -23.91 -11.16 -4.28
N ILE A 119 -25.21 -11.25 -3.97
CA ILE A 119 -26.14 -12.22 -4.57
C ILE A 119 -26.55 -11.81 -6.00
N SER A 120 -26.52 -10.52 -6.35
CA SER A 120 -27.00 -10.01 -7.63
C SER A 120 -25.88 -9.42 -8.49
N GLU A 121 -26.04 -9.49 -9.82
CA GLU A 121 -25.09 -8.89 -10.76
C GLU A 121 -24.92 -7.38 -10.52
N ASN A 122 -26.02 -6.63 -10.42
CA ASN A 122 -25.98 -5.19 -10.13
C ASN A 122 -25.32 -4.88 -8.77
N GLY A 123 -25.50 -5.78 -7.79
CA GLY A 123 -24.85 -5.66 -6.50
C GLY A 123 -23.35 -5.87 -6.60
N ARG A 124 -22.90 -6.90 -7.31
CA ARG A 124 -21.47 -7.14 -7.56
C ARG A 124 -20.82 -6.00 -8.35
N ASN A 125 -21.51 -5.42 -9.34
CA ASN A 125 -21.03 -4.23 -10.05
C ASN A 125 -20.82 -3.03 -9.10
N ARG A 126 -21.71 -2.81 -8.13
CA ARG A 126 -21.51 -1.77 -7.10
C ARG A 126 -20.32 -2.06 -6.19
N MET A 127 -20.12 -3.33 -5.82
CA MET A 127 -18.94 -3.74 -5.03
C MET A 127 -17.64 -3.47 -5.80
N ILE A 128 -17.59 -3.83 -7.09
CA ILE A 128 -16.44 -3.57 -7.95
C ILE A 128 -16.15 -2.07 -8.04
N ALA A 129 -17.18 -1.25 -8.29
CA ALA A 129 -17.02 0.20 -8.36
C ALA A 129 -16.45 0.78 -7.05
N GLU A 130 -16.95 0.35 -5.91
CA GLU A 130 -16.46 0.82 -4.60
C GLU A 130 -15.00 0.42 -4.34
N VAL A 131 -14.58 -0.80 -4.63
CA VAL A 131 -13.18 -1.19 -4.43
C VAL A 131 -12.23 -0.50 -5.40
N GLU A 132 -12.68 -0.17 -6.62
CA GLU A 132 -11.91 0.65 -7.57
C GLU A 132 -11.75 2.10 -7.06
N GLU A 133 -12.79 2.69 -6.48
CA GLU A 133 -12.68 4.00 -5.82
C GLU A 133 -11.69 3.96 -4.65
N CYS A 134 -11.68 2.88 -3.86
CA CYS A 134 -10.69 2.70 -2.79
C CYS A 134 -9.27 2.62 -3.37
N ARG A 135 -9.05 1.87 -4.45
CA ARG A 135 -7.76 1.74 -5.13
C ARG A 135 -7.23 3.09 -5.58
N VAL A 136 -8.07 3.90 -6.24
CA VAL A 136 -7.69 5.25 -6.70
C VAL A 136 -7.24 6.14 -5.54
N VAL A 137 -7.91 6.06 -4.39
CA VAL A 137 -7.51 6.84 -3.20
C VAL A 137 -6.17 6.37 -2.65
N PHE A 138 -5.90 5.06 -2.60
CA PHE A 138 -4.61 4.54 -2.13
C PHE A 138 -3.46 4.96 -3.05
N GLU A 139 -3.64 4.86 -4.38
CA GLU A 139 -2.66 5.32 -5.37
C GLU A 139 -2.40 6.83 -5.23
N ALA A 140 -3.45 7.64 -5.15
CA ALA A 140 -3.30 9.09 -5.01
C ALA A 140 -2.58 9.49 -3.70
N ALA A 141 -2.84 8.77 -2.61
CA ALA A 141 -2.17 9.00 -1.33
C ALA A 141 -0.69 8.60 -1.39
N ASP A 142 -0.35 7.47 -2.03
CA ASP A 142 1.03 7.01 -2.20
C ASP A 142 1.83 7.93 -3.11
N ASP A 143 1.27 8.33 -4.27
CA ASP A 143 1.88 9.29 -5.19
C ASP A 143 2.14 10.63 -4.50
N ARG A 144 1.18 11.12 -3.71
CA ARG A 144 1.33 12.39 -3.01
C ARG A 144 2.37 12.32 -1.88
N LEU A 145 2.42 11.19 -1.16
CA LEU A 145 3.44 10.92 -0.16
C LEU A 145 4.85 10.90 -0.79
N GLU A 146 5.02 10.21 -1.93
CA GLU A 146 6.29 10.19 -2.65
C GLU A 146 6.72 11.61 -3.10
N GLN A 147 5.80 12.44 -3.58
CA GLN A 147 6.12 13.84 -3.93
C GLN A 147 6.67 14.64 -2.74
N VAL A 148 6.18 14.39 -1.54
CA VAL A 148 6.66 15.04 -0.31
C VAL A 148 8.02 14.49 0.12
N ILE A 149 8.23 13.19 0.02
CA ILE A 149 9.44 12.51 0.49
C ILE A 149 10.60 12.58 -0.52
N ARG A 150 10.31 12.59 -1.82
CA ARG A 150 11.32 12.60 -2.89
C ARG A 150 12.42 13.66 -2.72
N PRO A 151 12.14 14.94 -2.40
CA PRO A 151 13.18 15.94 -2.18
C PRO A 151 14.09 15.59 -1.00
N ILE A 152 13.56 14.93 0.03
CA ILE A 152 14.29 14.55 1.24
C ILE A 152 15.22 13.38 0.92
N ARG A 153 14.74 12.33 0.28
CA ARG A 153 15.57 11.18 -0.12
C ARG A 153 16.66 11.55 -1.14
N MET A 154 16.33 12.48 -2.06
CA MET A 154 17.32 13.00 -3.02
C MET A 154 18.47 13.72 -2.32
N LYS A 155 18.19 14.52 -1.28
CA LYS A 155 19.22 15.16 -0.45
C LYS A 155 20.06 14.15 0.34
N ALA A 156 19.46 13.02 0.73
CA ALA A 156 20.18 11.91 1.36
C ALA A 156 20.98 11.05 0.36
N GLY A 157 21.01 11.42 -0.93
CA GLY A 157 21.75 10.72 -1.97
C GLY A 157 21.01 9.53 -2.59
N ILE A 158 19.77 9.26 -2.20
CA ILE A 158 18.96 8.16 -2.78
C ILE A 158 18.19 8.69 -3.99
N THR A 159 18.78 8.49 -5.16
CA THR A 159 18.27 9.00 -6.44
C THR A 159 17.25 8.05 -7.09
N ASP A 160 16.42 8.58 -8.01
CA ASP A 160 15.50 7.77 -8.82
C ASP A 160 16.26 6.72 -9.64
N GLN A 161 17.45 7.05 -10.16
CA GLN A 161 18.31 6.12 -10.87
C GLN A 161 18.72 4.94 -9.99
N MET A 162 19.15 5.19 -8.75
CA MET A 162 19.53 4.12 -7.82
C MET A 162 18.36 3.18 -7.51
N ILE A 163 17.15 3.74 -7.34
CA ILE A 163 15.93 2.94 -7.12
C ILE A 163 15.63 2.10 -8.36
N GLY A 164 15.68 2.69 -9.55
CA GLY A 164 15.49 1.98 -10.82
C GLY A 164 16.47 0.83 -11.01
N ASP A 165 17.76 1.06 -10.75
CA ASP A 165 18.81 0.03 -10.85
C ASP A 165 18.59 -1.10 -9.83
N MET A 166 18.14 -0.77 -8.61
CA MET A 166 17.82 -1.76 -7.58
C MET A 166 16.65 -2.64 -8.02
N LEU A 167 15.56 -2.04 -8.50
CA LEU A 167 14.39 -2.76 -8.98
C LEU A 167 14.73 -3.67 -10.17
N ALA A 168 15.54 -3.19 -11.11
CA ALA A 168 16.00 -4.00 -12.24
C ALA A 168 16.80 -5.24 -11.79
N ARG A 169 17.69 -5.08 -10.80
CA ARG A 169 18.44 -6.20 -10.21
C ARG A 169 17.53 -7.20 -9.49
N MET A 170 16.55 -6.71 -8.72
CA MET A 170 15.60 -7.58 -8.03
C MET A 170 14.77 -8.40 -9.04
N LYS A 171 14.28 -7.75 -10.10
CA LYS A 171 13.57 -8.42 -11.19
C LYS A 171 14.40 -9.50 -11.85
N ALA A 172 15.63 -9.18 -12.25
CA ALA A 172 16.54 -10.14 -12.87
C ALA A 172 16.85 -11.33 -11.94
N LYS A 173 17.01 -11.08 -10.63
CA LYS A 173 17.21 -12.16 -9.65
C LYS A 173 15.97 -13.06 -9.51
N ALA A 174 14.77 -12.50 -9.52
CA ALA A 174 13.54 -13.28 -9.44
C ALA A 174 13.30 -14.14 -10.69
N GLU A 175 13.59 -13.60 -11.88
CA GLU A 175 13.49 -14.32 -13.15
C GLU A 175 14.51 -15.48 -13.29
N ASN A 176 15.69 -15.36 -12.65
CA ASN A 176 16.73 -16.39 -12.68
C ASN A 176 16.59 -17.43 -11.55
N ALA A 177 15.68 -17.26 -10.61
CA ALA A 177 15.45 -18.16 -9.49
C ALA A 177 14.34 -19.20 -9.72
N GLY A 178 13.65 -19.15 -10.88
CA GLY A 178 12.62 -20.09 -11.35
C GLY A 178 13.12 -20.98 -12.44
#